data_24c72dc72143f3e51adab3d58c089d04
#
_entry.id   24c72dc72143f3e51adab3d58c089d04
#
_cell.length_a   1.000
_cell.length_b   1.000
_cell.length_c   1.000
_cell.angle_alpha   90.00
_cell.angle_beta   90.00
_cell.angle_gamma   90.00
#
_symmetry.space_group_name_H-M   'P 1'
#
loop_
_entity.id
_entity.type
_entity.pdbx_description
1 polymer ?
#
loop_
_entity_poly.entity_id
_entity_poly.type
_entity_poly.pdbx_seq_one_letter_code
_entity_poly.pdbx_strand_id
1 'polypeptide(L)'
;MAYGEEPHATISIHRSAFEDYRPYFNRIEPIFRKYGGRPHWGKVHSLGHDELNELYPRFRDFKEIREALDPHGRLLNNHLKKIFAA
;
A
#
# COMPACT_ATOMS: atom_id res chain seq x y z
N MET A 1 0.56 6.02 -7.29
CA MET A 1 1.18 4.82 -6.72
C MET A 1 2.61 4.59 -7.18
N ALA A 2 2.97 5.11 -8.33
CA ALA A 2 4.29 4.92 -8.92
C ALA A 2 5.20 6.13 -8.74
N TYR A 3 5.05 6.86 -7.65
CA TYR A 3 5.93 7.99 -7.35
C TYR A 3 7.35 7.53 -7.06
N GLY A 4 8.31 8.13 -7.73
CA GLY A 4 9.73 7.89 -7.52
C GLY A 4 10.55 8.72 -8.47
N GLU A 5 11.70 9.21 -8.03
CA GLU A 5 12.62 10.02 -8.84
C GLU A 5 13.55 9.14 -9.69
N GLU A 6 13.75 7.89 -9.29
CA GLU A 6 14.61 6.94 -9.97
C GLU A 6 13.79 5.99 -10.84
N PRO A 7 14.41 5.45 -11.91
CA PRO A 7 13.76 4.40 -12.70
C PRO A 7 13.37 3.21 -11.81
N HIS A 8 12.19 2.66 -12.05
CA HIS A 8 11.67 1.51 -11.31
C HIS A 8 10.84 0.62 -12.22
N ALA A 9 10.58 -0.59 -11.76
CA ALA A 9 9.73 -1.55 -12.45
C ALA A 9 8.54 -1.93 -11.57
N THR A 10 7.46 -2.33 -12.18
CA THR A 10 6.32 -2.89 -11.47
C THR A 10 6.21 -4.39 -11.75
N ILE A 11 5.83 -5.15 -10.72
CA ILE A 11 5.61 -6.58 -10.83
C ILE A 11 4.19 -6.86 -10.35
N SER A 12 3.38 -7.47 -11.20
CA SER A 12 2.01 -7.87 -10.87
C SER A 12 1.91 -9.39 -10.77
N ILE A 13 1.24 -9.85 -9.72
CA ILE A 13 1.05 -11.27 -9.48
C ILE A 13 -0.45 -11.55 -9.46
N HIS A 14 -0.86 -12.55 -10.24
CA HIS A 14 -2.27 -12.89 -10.43
C HIS A 14 -2.54 -14.34 -10.05
N ARG A 15 -3.73 -14.58 -9.51
CA ARG A 15 -4.24 -15.92 -9.24
C ARG A 15 -5.69 -16.00 -9.69
N SER A 16 -6.15 -17.20 -10.00
CA SER A 16 -7.54 -17.43 -10.38
C SER A 16 -8.49 -17.02 -9.26
N ALA A 17 -9.63 -16.44 -9.60
CA ALA A 17 -10.68 -16.09 -8.65
C ALA A 17 -11.25 -17.30 -7.92
N PHE A 18 -11.07 -18.51 -8.46
CA PHE A 18 -11.56 -19.76 -7.88
C PHE A 18 -10.55 -20.41 -6.91
N GLU A 19 -9.36 -19.82 -6.76
CA GLU A 19 -8.33 -20.31 -5.86
C GLU A 19 -8.24 -19.43 -4.61
N ASP A 20 -7.85 -20.03 -3.49
CA ASP A 20 -7.47 -19.25 -2.32
C ASP A 20 -6.08 -18.62 -2.56
N TYR A 21 -6.04 -17.32 -2.77
CA TYR A 21 -4.82 -16.59 -3.07
C TYR A 21 -3.90 -16.40 -1.84
N ARG A 22 -4.44 -16.50 -0.62
CA ARG A 22 -3.74 -16.13 0.61
C ARG A 22 -2.44 -16.90 0.85
N PRO A 23 -2.39 -18.23 0.74
CA PRO A 23 -1.12 -18.95 0.93
C PRO A 23 -0.05 -18.52 -0.06
N TYR A 24 -0.42 -18.26 -1.30
CA TYR A 24 0.51 -17.84 -2.35
C TYR A 24 1.06 -16.43 -2.06
N PHE A 25 0.17 -15.47 -1.78
CA PHE A 25 0.56 -14.10 -1.51
C PHE A 25 1.37 -13.98 -0.21
N ASN A 26 1.06 -14.78 0.81
CA ASN A 26 1.82 -14.80 2.05
C ASN A 26 3.26 -15.30 1.87
N ARG A 27 3.52 -16.08 0.82
CA ARG A 27 4.88 -16.52 0.49
C ARG A 27 5.66 -15.50 -0.32
N ILE A 28 4.98 -14.70 -1.13
CA ILE A 28 5.60 -13.74 -2.05
C ILE A 28 5.79 -12.36 -1.42
N GLU A 29 4.85 -11.87 -0.65
CA GLU A 29 4.93 -10.54 -0.05
C GLU A 29 6.21 -10.31 0.76
N PRO A 30 6.68 -11.26 1.61
CA PRO A 30 7.95 -11.08 2.32
C PRO A 30 9.16 -10.90 1.40
N ILE A 31 9.13 -11.50 0.21
CA ILE A 31 10.21 -11.34 -0.77
C ILE A 31 10.22 -9.90 -1.30
N PHE A 32 9.06 -9.35 -1.65
CA PHE A 32 8.95 -7.95 -2.07
C PHE A 32 9.38 -6.99 -0.97
N ARG A 33 8.99 -7.24 0.27
CA ARG A 33 9.40 -6.41 1.41
C ARG A 33 10.90 -6.43 1.63
N LYS A 34 11.53 -7.58 1.46
CA LYS A 34 12.99 -7.72 1.59
C LYS A 34 13.76 -6.78 0.66
N TYR A 35 13.21 -6.51 -0.52
CA TYR A 35 13.83 -5.63 -1.52
C TYR A 35 13.23 -4.22 -1.53
N GLY A 36 12.49 -3.84 -0.50
CA GLY A 36 11.91 -2.50 -0.39
C GLY A 36 10.77 -2.24 -1.36
N GLY A 37 10.11 -3.29 -1.84
CA GLY A 37 8.98 -3.16 -2.76
C GLY A 37 7.81 -2.42 -2.14
N ARG A 38 7.15 -1.57 -2.94
CA ARG A 38 5.98 -0.80 -2.53
C ARG A 38 4.73 -1.44 -3.10
N PRO A 39 3.70 -1.74 -2.28
CA PRO A 39 2.45 -2.29 -2.80
C PRO A 39 1.61 -1.21 -3.47
N HIS A 40 0.73 -1.62 -4.38
CA HIS A 40 -0.36 -0.77 -4.81
C HIS A 40 -1.40 -0.72 -3.68
N TRP A 41 -1.72 0.47 -3.18
CA TRP A 41 -2.55 0.64 -1.99
C TRP A 41 -3.94 0.00 -2.11
N GLY A 42 -4.53 0.03 -3.29
CA GLY A 42 -5.85 -0.52 -3.54
C GLY A 42 -5.89 -2.00 -3.86
N LYS A 43 -4.77 -2.69 -3.73
CA LYS A 43 -4.66 -4.12 -4.01
C LYS A 43 -4.34 -4.90 -2.73
N VAL A 44 -4.18 -6.21 -2.85
CA VAL A 44 -3.93 -7.07 -1.70
C VAL A 44 -2.52 -6.86 -1.17
N HIS A 45 -2.41 -6.47 0.09
CA HIS A 45 -1.15 -6.38 0.83
C HIS A 45 -1.42 -6.40 2.34
N SER A 46 -0.42 -6.65 3.14
CA SER A 46 -0.52 -6.67 4.60
C SER A 46 0.01 -5.40 5.27
N LEU A 47 0.51 -4.44 4.49
CA LEU A 47 1.17 -3.26 5.03
C LEU A 47 0.14 -2.25 5.56
N GLY A 48 0.49 -1.60 6.67
CA GLY A 48 -0.31 -0.55 7.28
C GLY A 48 0.37 0.81 7.18
N HIS A 49 -0.10 1.75 7.99
CA HIS A 49 0.36 3.14 8.00
C HIS A 49 1.88 3.26 8.16
N ASP A 50 2.45 2.60 9.16
CA ASP A 50 3.86 2.80 9.50
C ASP A 50 4.79 2.25 8.42
N GLU A 51 4.49 1.07 7.90
CA GLU A 51 5.29 0.46 6.85
C GLU A 51 5.22 1.27 5.55
N LEU A 52 4.04 1.77 5.19
CA LEU A 52 3.88 2.61 3.99
C LEU A 52 4.57 3.97 4.15
N ASN A 53 4.53 4.54 5.35
CA ASN A 53 5.24 5.78 5.62
C ASN A 53 6.75 5.65 5.43
N GLU A 54 7.31 4.50 5.77
CA GLU A 54 8.73 4.21 5.54
C GLU A 54 9.06 4.02 4.04
N LEU A 55 8.16 3.37 3.30
CA LEU A 55 8.42 3.02 1.90
C LEU A 55 8.20 4.16 0.93
N TYR A 56 7.26 5.05 1.20
CA TYR A 56 6.92 6.17 0.32
C TYR A 56 7.50 7.47 0.85
N PRO A 57 8.46 8.10 0.15
CA PRO A 57 9.14 9.30 0.68
C PRO A 57 8.20 10.48 0.96
N ARG A 58 7.08 10.58 0.25
CA ARG A 58 6.12 11.67 0.41
C ARG A 58 4.77 11.22 0.97
N PHE A 59 4.75 10.09 1.66
CA PHE A 59 3.53 9.57 2.27
C PHE A 59 2.93 10.58 3.26
N ARG A 60 3.76 11.18 4.08
CA ARG A 60 3.33 12.16 5.07
C ARG A 60 2.73 13.40 4.43
N ASP A 61 3.33 13.90 3.34
CA ASP A 61 2.79 15.04 2.60
C ASP A 61 1.41 14.74 2.04
N PHE A 62 1.24 13.58 1.46
CA PHE A 62 -0.04 13.12 0.94
C PHE A 62 -1.08 13.01 2.05
N LYS A 63 -0.70 12.45 3.18
CA LYS A 63 -1.58 12.32 4.35
C LYS A 63 -2.05 13.67 4.86
N GLU A 64 -1.17 14.64 4.95
CA GLU A 64 -1.50 16.01 5.39
C GLU A 64 -2.50 16.68 4.45
N ILE A 65 -2.30 16.56 3.14
CA ILE A 65 -3.23 17.10 2.15
C ILE A 65 -4.60 16.43 2.26
N ARG A 66 -4.61 15.10 2.39
CA ARG A 66 -5.84 14.34 2.56
C ARG A 66 -6.62 14.81 3.79
N GLU A 67 -5.95 14.99 4.91
CA GLU A 67 -6.58 15.44 6.17
C GLU A 67 -7.11 16.86 6.05
N ALA A 68 -6.44 17.73 5.31
CA ALA A 68 -6.92 19.08 5.07
C ALA A 68 -8.20 19.10 4.22
N LEU A 69 -8.31 18.20 3.26
CA LEU A 69 -9.47 18.10 2.36
C LEU A 69 -10.64 17.34 2.96
N ASP A 70 -10.37 16.39 3.84
CA ASP A 70 -11.38 15.53 4.50
C ASP A 70 -11.04 15.35 5.98
N PRO A 71 -11.16 16.41 6.80
CA PRO A 71 -10.72 16.37 8.20
C PRO A 71 -11.50 15.38 9.06
N HIS A 72 -12.71 15.02 8.67
CA HIS A 72 -13.55 14.08 9.42
C HIS A 72 -13.47 12.65 8.90
N GLY A 73 -12.66 12.40 7.86
CA GLY A 73 -12.47 11.06 7.32
C GLY A 73 -13.70 10.44 6.69
N ARG A 74 -14.57 11.25 6.11
CA ARG A 74 -15.83 10.79 5.52
C ARG A 74 -15.64 9.90 4.30
N LEU A 75 -14.54 10.10 3.57
CA LEU A 75 -14.21 9.32 2.39
C LEU A 75 -13.35 8.09 2.70
N LEU A 76 -13.02 7.85 3.97
CA LEU A 76 -12.23 6.71 4.37
C LEU A 76 -13.10 5.49 4.63
N ASN A 77 -12.86 4.41 3.92
CA ASN A 77 -13.35 3.08 4.27
C ASN A 77 -12.40 2.39 5.26
N ASN A 78 -12.73 1.18 5.71
CA ASN A 78 -11.91 0.47 6.69
C ASN A 78 -10.48 0.23 6.21
N HIS A 79 -10.30 -0.09 4.94
CA HIS A 79 -8.97 -0.29 4.35
C HIS A 79 -8.15 1.02 4.37
N LEU A 80 -8.74 2.12 3.94
CA LEU A 80 -8.06 3.42 3.90
C LEU A 80 -7.79 3.97 5.31
N LYS A 81 -8.65 3.68 6.28
CA LYS A 81 -8.39 4.03 7.68
C LYS A 81 -7.14 3.33 8.20
N LYS A 82 -6.95 2.07 7.86
CA LYS A 82 -5.76 1.31 8.24
C LYS A 82 -4.49 1.92 7.65
N ILE A 83 -4.57 2.47 6.45
CA ILE A 83 -3.43 3.07 5.75
C ILE A 83 -3.12 4.48 6.26
N PHE A 84 -4.13 5.31 6.46
CA PHE A 84 -3.94 6.75 6.70
C PHE A 84 -4.22 7.22 8.12
N ALA A 85 -5.00 6.49 8.89
CA ALA A 85 -5.30 6.86 10.27
C ALA A 85 -4.39 6.08 11.22
N ALA A 86 -3.35 6.73 11.68
CA ALA A 86 -2.44 6.15 12.66
C ALA A 86 -3.02 6.27 14.05
#